data_0a2d2039af01e40fccacaaf7a02589d4
#
_entry.id   0a2d2039af01e40fccacaaf7a02589d4
#
_cell.length_a   1.000
_cell.length_b   1.000
_cell.length_c   1.000
_cell.angle_alpha   90.00
_cell.angle_beta   90.00
_cell.angle_gamma   90.00
#
_symmetry.space_group_name_H-M   'P 1'
#
loop_
_entity.id
_entity.type
_entity.pdbx_description
1 polymer ?
#
loop_
_entity_poly.entity_id
_entity_poly.type
_entity_poly.pdbx_seq_one_letter_code
_entity_poly.pdbx_strand_id
1 'polypeptide(L)'
;MSATRKAGSAADVAAAASELRVAASRLLRHLRSARAGIEMTPSQAVALSRLGTDGPLSVADLARAERVRPQSMRTTLATLEERGLVTRAPHPTDQRQVLLSLSDEGRRLLTLAHHAKEDWLATAITTKLSPAEQDSLITAIPLLASLVED
;
A
#
# COMPACT_ATOMS: atom_id res chain seq x y z
N MET A 1 4.66 -34.40 -25.83
CA MET A 1 3.17 -34.35 -25.68
C MET A 1 2.82 -33.14 -24.83
N SER A 2 2.42 -32.04 -25.47
CA SER A 2 1.98 -30.83 -24.78
C SER A 2 0.59 -31.08 -24.20
N ALA A 3 0.49 -31.12 -22.88
CA ALA A 3 -0.80 -31.09 -22.20
C ALA A 3 -1.36 -29.67 -22.35
N THR A 4 -2.26 -29.49 -23.30
CA THR A 4 -3.07 -28.28 -23.41
C THR A 4 -3.88 -28.16 -22.10
N ARG A 5 -3.45 -27.31 -21.18
CA ARG A 5 -4.20 -27.00 -19.96
C ARG A 5 -5.51 -26.34 -20.39
N LYS A 6 -6.62 -27.08 -20.22
CA LYS A 6 -7.97 -26.59 -20.51
C LYS A 6 -8.19 -25.30 -19.71
N ALA A 7 -8.57 -24.21 -20.38
CA ALA A 7 -8.97 -22.99 -19.71
C ALA A 7 -10.02 -23.33 -18.64
N GLY A 8 -9.88 -22.79 -17.44
CA GLY A 8 -10.80 -23.04 -16.35
C GLY A 8 -12.24 -22.68 -16.78
N SER A 9 -13.21 -23.45 -16.32
CA SER A 9 -14.62 -23.11 -16.56
C SER A 9 -14.94 -21.76 -15.89
N ALA A 10 -16.01 -21.08 -16.32
CA ALA A 10 -16.46 -19.84 -15.68
C ALA A 10 -16.70 -20.02 -14.15
N ALA A 11 -17.14 -21.21 -13.74
CA ALA A 11 -17.30 -21.56 -12.33
C ALA A 11 -15.96 -21.66 -11.60
N ASP A 12 -14.92 -22.25 -12.23
CA ASP A 12 -13.57 -22.33 -11.64
C ASP A 12 -12.95 -20.94 -11.48
N VAL A 13 -13.13 -20.05 -12.46
CA VAL A 13 -12.65 -18.66 -12.41
C VAL A 13 -13.35 -17.89 -11.29
N ALA A 14 -14.67 -18.05 -11.12
CA ALA A 14 -15.43 -17.40 -10.06
C ALA A 14 -14.99 -17.87 -8.67
N ALA A 15 -14.76 -19.17 -8.50
CA ALA A 15 -14.25 -19.74 -7.26
C ALA A 15 -12.84 -19.19 -6.94
N ALA A 16 -11.92 -19.21 -7.92
CA ALA A 16 -10.57 -18.68 -7.78
C ALA A 16 -10.56 -17.19 -7.43
N ALA A 17 -11.44 -16.39 -8.03
CA ALA A 17 -11.59 -14.97 -7.72
C ALA A 17 -12.01 -14.75 -6.24
N SER A 18 -12.94 -15.55 -5.74
CA SER A 18 -13.37 -15.49 -4.33
C SER A 18 -12.22 -15.85 -3.38
N GLU A 19 -11.51 -16.94 -3.65
CA GLU A 19 -10.37 -17.38 -2.84
C GLU A 19 -9.23 -16.36 -2.85
N LEU A 20 -8.88 -15.84 -4.03
CA LEU A 20 -7.85 -14.81 -4.18
C LEU A 20 -8.20 -13.56 -3.38
N ARG A 21 -9.46 -13.10 -3.45
CA ARG A 21 -9.92 -11.94 -2.67
C ARG A 21 -9.72 -12.15 -1.16
N VAL A 22 -10.06 -13.33 -0.66
CA VAL A 22 -9.89 -13.67 0.76
C VAL A 22 -8.42 -13.75 1.14
N ALA A 23 -7.60 -14.42 0.32
CA ALA A 23 -6.15 -14.53 0.54
C ALA A 23 -5.47 -13.16 0.52
N ALA A 24 -5.77 -12.32 -0.46
CA ALA A 24 -5.25 -10.95 -0.56
C ALA A 24 -5.64 -10.10 0.65
N SER A 25 -6.90 -10.18 1.10
CA SER A 25 -7.36 -9.45 2.29
C SER A 25 -6.62 -9.86 3.57
N ARG A 26 -6.35 -11.16 3.74
CA ARG A 26 -5.57 -11.67 4.87
C ARG A 26 -4.11 -11.24 4.80
N LEU A 27 -3.49 -11.35 3.63
CA LEU A 27 -2.11 -10.94 3.38
C LEU A 27 -1.92 -9.45 3.67
N LEU A 28 -2.79 -8.60 3.15
CA LEU A 28 -2.76 -7.15 3.40
C LEU A 28 -2.90 -6.81 4.88
N ARG A 29 -3.72 -7.56 5.64
CA ARG A 29 -3.84 -7.38 7.09
C ARG A 29 -2.52 -7.65 7.80
N HIS A 30 -1.83 -8.74 7.46
CA HIS A 30 -0.52 -9.05 8.03
C HIS A 30 0.55 -8.03 7.64
N LEU A 31 0.56 -7.60 6.38
CA LEU A 31 1.48 -6.54 5.93
C LEU A 31 1.26 -5.21 6.65
N ARG A 32 0.00 -4.87 6.99
CA ARG A 32 -0.29 -3.67 7.79
C ARG A 32 0.21 -3.78 9.22
N SER A 33 0.24 -4.98 9.80
CA SER A 33 0.77 -5.20 11.14
C SER A 33 2.29 -5.36 11.18
N ALA A 34 2.96 -5.62 10.05
CA ALA A 34 4.41 -5.66 9.93
C ALA A 34 4.97 -4.24 9.99
N ARG A 35 5.10 -3.72 11.19
CA ARG A 35 5.63 -2.36 11.46
C ARG A 35 6.99 -2.50 12.12
N ALA A 36 8.00 -1.84 11.59
CA ALA A 36 9.37 -1.78 12.16
C ALA A 36 9.43 -0.93 13.44
N GLY A 37 8.61 -1.22 14.45
CA GLY A 37 8.53 -0.41 15.67
C GLY A 37 8.00 1.02 15.46
N ILE A 38 7.42 1.30 14.30
CA ILE A 38 6.91 2.63 13.94
C ILE A 38 5.52 2.80 14.55
N GLU A 39 5.42 3.67 15.57
CA GLU A 39 4.14 4.05 16.13
C GLU A 39 3.40 5.00 15.20
N MET A 40 2.41 4.46 14.50
CA MET A 40 1.53 5.21 13.62
C MET A 40 0.11 4.65 13.65
N THR A 41 -0.88 5.53 13.62
CA THR A 41 -2.26 5.11 13.39
C THR A 41 -2.44 4.67 11.92
N PRO A 42 -3.44 3.84 11.61
CA PRO A 42 -3.75 3.48 10.23
C PRO A 42 -3.95 4.70 9.32
N SER A 43 -4.64 5.73 9.80
CA SER A 43 -4.87 6.96 9.04
C SER A 43 -3.58 7.72 8.74
N GLN A 44 -2.65 7.78 9.68
CA GLN A 44 -1.34 8.39 9.48
C GLN A 44 -0.51 7.63 8.45
N ALA A 45 -0.49 6.30 8.54
CA ALA A 45 0.24 5.44 7.61
C ALA A 45 -0.30 5.59 6.17
N VAL A 46 -1.61 5.65 6.01
CA VAL A 46 -2.28 5.84 4.72
C VAL A 46 -1.96 7.22 4.14
N ALA A 47 -2.05 8.29 4.94
CA ALA A 47 -1.74 9.65 4.50
C ALA A 47 -0.27 9.78 4.05
N LEU A 48 0.69 9.24 4.81
CA LEU A 48 2.10 9.23 4.42
C LEU A 48 2.34 8.44 3.14
N SER A 49 1.74 7.26 3.02
CA SER A 49 1.86 6.41 1.82
C SER A 49 1.33 7.13 0.58
N ARG A 50 0.18 7.80 0.70
CA ARG A 50 -0.43 8.56 -0.40
C ARG A 50 0.47 9.73 -0.83
N LEU A 51 1.00 10.50 0.10
CA LEU A 51 1.95 11.58 -0.18
C LEU A 51 3.24 11.05 -0.83
N GLY A 52 3.68 9.84 -0.47
CA GLY A 52 4.84 9.20 -1.09
C GLY A 52 4.59 8.75 -2.54
N THR A 53 3.37 8.32 -2.84
CA THR A 53 3.01 7.80 -4.18
C THR A 53 2.60 8.92 -5.14
N ASP A 54 1.72 9.81 -4.70
CA ASP A 54 1.07 10.79 -5.57
C ASP A 54 1.76 12.17 -5.51
N GLY A 55 2.75 12.34 -4.62
CA GLY A 55 3.48 13.59 -4.44
C GLY A 55 2.72 14.61 -3.62
N PRO A 56 3.01 15.92 -3.80
CA PRO A 56 2.36 16.98 -3.05
C PRO A 56 0.85 17.03 -3.32
N LEU A 57 0.05 17.02 -2.26
CA LEU A 57 -1.42 17.05 -2.33
C LEU A 57 -1.99 18.07 -1.35
N SER A 58 -3.14 18.64 -1.70
CA SER A 58 -3.93 19.43 -0.75
C SER A 58 -4.65 18.54 0.26
N VAL A 59 -5.06 19.12 1.39
CA VAL A 59 -5.90 18.41 2.39
C VAL A 59 -7.17 17.86 1.74
N ALA A 60 -7.78 18.64 0.84
CA ALA A 60 -9.01 18.25 0.17
C ALA A 60 -8.80 17.05 -0.76
N ASP A 61 -7.70 17.02 -1.50
CA ASP A 61 -7.38 15.92 -2.40
C ASP A 61 -7.05 14.64 -1.63
N LEU A 62 -6.28 14.74 -0.54
CA LEU A 62 -6.02 13.62 0.36
C LEU A 62 -7.31 13.08 0.98
N ALA A 63 -8.17 13.95 1.49
CA ALA A 63 -9.44 13.54 2.09
C ALA A 63 -10.35 12.85 1.07
N ARG A 64 -10.38 13.35 -0.17
CA ARG A 64 -11.15 12.76 -1.27
C ARG A 64 -10.58 11.39 -1.67
N ALA A 65 -9.27 11.29 -1.84
CA ALA A 65 -8.60 10.05 -2.21
C ALA A 65 -8.83 8.94 -1.17
N GLU A 66 -8.80 9.29 0.11
CA GLU A 66 -8.99 8.34 1.22
C GLU A 66 -10.45 8.22 1.69
N ARG A 67 -11.38 8.91 1.04
CA ARG A 67 -12.82 8.89 1.36
C ARG A 67 -13.13 9.22 2.82
N VAL A 68 -12.38 10.15 3.39
CA VAL A 68 -12.57 10.65 4.76
C VAL A 68 -13.01 12.11 4.75
N ARG A 69 -13.53 12.59 5.88
CA ARG A 69 -13.90 14.00 6.04
C ARG A 69 -12.64 14.88 6.06
N PRO A 70 -12.67 16.06 5.41
CA PRO A 70 -11.54 16.99 5.43
C PRO A 70 -11.04 17.34 6.84
N GLN A 71 -11.95 17.46 7.80
CA GLN A 71 -11.58 17.73 9.19
C GLN A 71 -10.77 16.58 9.82
N SER A 72 -11.16 15.33 9.56
CA SER A 72 -10.40 14.17 10.02
C SER A 72 -9.01 14.11 9.39
N MET A 73 -8.92 14.43 8.10
CA MET A 73 -7.64 14.50 7.40
C MET A 73 -6.75 15.62 7.96
N ARG A 74 -7.30 16.80 8.26
CA ARG A 74 -6.54 17.90 8.91
C ARG A 74 -5.93 17.46 10.22
N THR A 75 -6.70 16.79 11.09
CA THR A 75 -6.21 16.28 12.37
C THR A 75 -5.07 15.28 12.18
N THR A 76 -5.21 14.33 11.25
CA THR A 76 -4.17 13.36 10.92
C THR A 76 -2.88 14.06 10.44
N LEU A 77 -3.01 15.02 9.54
CA LEU A 77 -1.89 15.75 8.97
C LEU A 77 -1.21 16.67 9.99
N ALA A 78 -1.96 17.32 10.88
CA ALA A 78 -1.39 18.14 11.96
C ALA A 78 -0.44 17.31 12.84
N THR A 79 -0.85 16.10 13.23
CA THR A 79 0.01 15.20 14.00
C THR A 79 1.27 14.79 13.22
N LEU A 80 1.15 14.55 11.91
CA LEU A 80 2.31 14.21 11.08
C LEU A 80 3.27 15.39 10.91
N GLU A 81 2.75 16.61 10.83
CA GLU A 81 3.56 17.85 10.81
C GLU A 81 4.28 18.07 12.13
N GLU A 82 3.59 17.92 13.27
CA GLU A 82 4.18 18.02 14.61
C GLU A 82 5.32 17.03 14.81
N ARG A 83 5.22 15.84 14.19
CA ARG A 83 6.28 14.82 14.17
C ARG A 83 7.38 15.09 13.15
N GLY A 84 7.29 16.15 12.38
CA GLY A 84 8.26 16.51 11.34
C GLY A 84 8.26 15.58 10.11
N LEU A 85 7.19 14.82 9.89
CA LEU A 85 7.09 13.84 8.79
C LEU A 85 6.50 14.43 7.51
N VAL A 86 5.78 15.53 7.64
CA VAL A 86 5.11 16.25 6.55
C VAL A 86 5.44 17.72 6.63
N THR A 87 5.60 18.36 5.49
CA THR A 87 5.83 19.81 5.34
C THR A 87 4.73 20.46 4.52
N ARG A 88 4.52 21.76 4.74
CA ARG A 88 3.58 22.58 3.96
C ARG A 88 4.32 23.55 3.06
N ALA A 89 3.80 23.74 1.86
CA ALA A 89 4.24 24.77 0.94
C ALA A 89 3.04 25.40 0.22
N PRO A 90 3.13 26.68 -0.19
CA PRO A 90 2.11 27.28 -1.05
C PRO A 90 2.02 26.53 -2.38
N HIS A 91 0.81 26.45 -2.94
CA HIS A 91 0.63 25.89 -4.28
C HIS A 91 1.31 26.81 -5.32
N PRO A 92 2.04 26.27 -6.31
CA PRO A 92 2.84 27.08 -7.24
C PRO A 92 2.04 28.13 -8.05
N THR A 93 0.77 27.83 -8.35
CA THR A 93 -0.07 28.69 -9.21
C THR A 93 -1.31 29.22 -8.49
N ASP A 94 -1.72 28.64 -7.36
CA ASP A 94 -2.87 29.09 -6.59
C ASP A 94 -2.48 29.31 -5.12
N GLN A 95 -2.12 30.54 -4.78
CA GLN A 95 -1.68 30.92 -3.43
C GLN A 95 -2.75 30.72 -2.33
N ARG A 96 -3.99 30.43 -2.69
CA ARG A 96 -5.06 30.10 -1.75
C ARG A 96 -4.99 28.65 -1.27
N GLN A 97 -4.25 27.82 -1.97
CA GLN A 97 -4.06 26.41 -1.65
C GLN A 97 -2.70 26.16 -0.99
N VAL A 98 -2.68 25.24 -0.08
CA VAL A 98 -1.47 24.72 0.57
C VAL A 98 -1.32 23.27 0.19
N LEU A 99 -0.13 22.91 -0.27
CA LEU A 99 0.24 21.52 -0.57
C LEU A 99 1.04 20.94 0.60
N LEU A 100 0.76 19.69 0.88
CA LEU A 100 1.52 18.89 1.83
C LEU A 100 2.42 17.91 1.09
N SER A 101 3.62 17.75 1.58
CA SER A 101 4.63 16.84 1.03
C SER A 101 5.29 16.06 2.16
N LEU A 102 5.87 14.91 1.84
CA LEU A 102 6.76 14.25 2.79
C LEU A 102 7.99 15.12 3.05
N SER A 103 8.39 15.20 4.32
CA SER A 103 9.72 15.65 4.69
C SER A 103 10.76 14.56 4.37
N ASP A 104 12.06 14.86 4.50
CA ASP A 104 13.11 13.83 4.36
C ASP A 104 12.95 12.75 5.42
N GLU A 105 12.55 13.11 6.64
CA GLU A 105 12.24 12.16 7.70
C GLU A 105 11.02 11.30 7.36
N GLY A 106 9.96 11.92 6.81
CA GLY A 106 8.78 11.20 6.34
C GLY A 106 9.11 10.19 5.25
N ARG A 107 9.99 10.55 4.31
CA ARG A 107 10.48 9.63 3.27
C ARG A 107 11.28 8.47 3.86
N ARG A 108 12.19 8.74 4.78
CA ARG A 108 12.97 7.69 5.48
C ARG A 108 12.07 6.73 6.22
N LEU A 109 11.10 7.25 6.96
CA LEU A 109 10.15 6.43 7.72
C LEU A 109 9.30 5.54 6.81
N LEU A 110 8.83 6.08 5.68
CA LEU A 110 8.07 5.32 4.69
C LEU A 110 8.92 4.19 4.08
N THR A 111 10.18 4.46 3.76
CA THR A 111 11.13 3.46 3.26
C THR A 111 11.35 2.33 4.27
N LEU A 112 11.57 2.68 5.54
CA LEU A 112 11.70 1.68 6.62
C LEU A 112 10.44 0.83 6.77
N ALA A 113 9.25 1.44 6.67
CA ALA A 113 8.00 0.72 6.73
C ALA A 113 7.81 -0.24 5.54
N HIS A 114 8.26 0.13 4.36
CA HIS A 114 8.25 -0.74 3.18
C HIS A 114 9.19 -1.92 3.36
N HIS A 115 10.44 -1.69 3.75
CA HIS A 115 11.41 -2.77 4.01
C HIS A 115 10.91 -3.76 5.07
N ALA A 116 10.32 -3.28 6.15
CA ALA A 116 9.75 -4.18 7.16
C ALA A 116 8.66 -5.10 6.61
N LYS A 117 7.84 -4.62 5.69
CA LYS A 117 6.82 -5.43 5.00
C LYS A 117 7.44 -6.44 4.04
N GLU A 118 8.46 -6.02 3.29
CA GLU A 118 9.21 -6.88 2.38
C GLU A 118 9.93 -7.99 3.14
N ASP A 119 10.62 -7.68 4.23
CA ASP A 119 11.32 -8.65 5.08
C ASP A 119 10.35 -9.66 5.71
N TRP A 120 9.21 -9.18 6.22
CA TRP A 120 8.17 -10.05 6.75
C TRP A 120 7.65 -11.02 5.66
N LEU A 121 7.37 -10.49 4.46
CA LEU A 121 6.86 -11.28 3.35
C LEU A 121 7.88 -12.31 2.86
N ALA A 122 9.14 -11.90 2.69
CA ALA A 122 10.23 -12.78 2.31
C ALA A 122 10.41 -13.93 3.33
N THR A 123 10.37 -13.61 4.62
CA THR A 123 10.43 -14.60 5.69
C THR A 123 9.23 -15.55 5.63
N ALA A 124 8.01 -15.03 5.44
CA ALA A 124 6.81 -15.85 5.35
C ALA A 124 6.86 -16.80 4.14
N ILE A 125 7.31 -16.33 2.99
CA ILE A 125 7.48 -17.14 1.76
C ILE A 125 8.49 -18.27 2.03
N THR A 126 9.67 -17.92 2.55
CA THR A 126 10.75 -18.88 2.78
C THR A 126 10.40 -19.94 3.82
N THR A 127 9.67 -19.57 4.87
CA THR A 127 9.37 -20.49 5.98
C THR A 127 8.10 -21.33 5.77
N LYS A 128 7.16 -20.83 4.96
CA LYS A 128 5.84 -21.48 4.81
C LYS A 128 5.65 -22.24 3.50
N LEU A 129 6.47 -21.94 2.51
CA LEU A 129 6.36 -22.53 1.18
C LEU A 129 7.58 -23.41 0.88
N SER A 130 7.33 -24.58 0.28
CA SER A 130 8.37 -25.41 -0.32
C SER A 130 9.00 -24.69 -1.52
N PRO A 131 10.22 -25.10 -1.97
CA PRO A 131 10.86 -24.50 -3.13
C PRO A 131 9.98 -24.48 -4.39
N ALA A 132 9.24 -25.56 -4.67
CA ALA A 132 8.34 -25.64 -5.81
C ALA A 132 7.14 -24.68 -5.71
N GLU A 133 6.63 -24.45 -4.49
CA GLU A 133 5.56 -23.46 -4.25
C GLU A 133 6.10 -22.04 -4.36
N GLN A 134 7.34 -21.78 -3.93
CA GLN A 134 8.00 -20.49 -4.12
C GLN A 134 8.14 -20.15 -5.60
N ASP A 135 8.60 -21.11 -6.44
CA ASP A 135 8.69 -20.94 -7.89
C ASP A 135 7.32 -20.66 -8.53
N SER A 136 6.28 -21.37 -8.05
CA SER A 136 4.91 -21.16 -8.51
C SER A 136 4.41 -19.77 -8.16
N LEU A 137 4.68 -19.29 -6.94
CA LEU A 137 4.32 -17.95 -6.50
C LEU A 137 5.05 -16.88 -7.33
N ILE A 138 6.36 -17.01 -7.51
CA ILE A 138 7.17 -16.10 -8.34
C ILE A 138 6.60 -15.99 -9.75
N THR A 139 6.24 -17.12 -10.36
CA THR A 139 5.64 -17.17 -11.69
C THR A 139 4.25 -16.52 -11.73
N ALA A 140 3.50 -16.54 -10.63
CA ALA A 140 2.16 -15.95 -10.54
C ALA A 140 2.16 -14.44 -10.34
N ILE A 141 3.24 -13.84 -9.81
CA ILE A 141 3.30 -12.40 -9.50
C ILE A 141 2.96 -11.52 -10.72
N PRO A 142 3.54 -11.73 -11.93
CA PRO A 142 3.18 -10.96 -13.11
C PRO A 142 1.69 -11.07 -13.48
N LEU A 143 1.09 -12.25 -13.28
CA LEU A 143 -0.33 -12.48 -13.56
C LEU A 143 -1.21 -11.70 -12.58
N LEU A 144 -0.80 -11.61 -11.32
CA LEU A 144 -1.51 -10.79 -10.31
C LEU A 144 -1.39 -9.30 -10.63
N ALA A 145 -0.22 -8.85 -11.07
CA ALA A 145 0.00 -7.46 -11.49
C ALA A 145 -0.92 -7.08 -12.66
N SER A 146 -1.05 -7.95 -13.67
CA SER A 146 -1.92 -7.73 -14.82
C SER A 146 -3.41 -7.59 -14.49
N LEU A 147 -3.85 -8.01 -13.29
CA LEU A 147 -5.24 -7.83 -12.87
C LEU A 147 -5.57 -6.39 -12.45
N VAL A 148 -4.56 -5.56 -12.21
CA VAL A 148 -4.72 -4.19 -11.68
C VAL A 148 -4.11 -3.13 -12.58
N GLU A 149 -3.48 -3.53 -13.67
CA GLU A 149 -3.00 -2.63 -14.73
C GLU A 149 -4.16 -2.28 -15.66
N ASP A 150 -4.38 -0.97 -15.93
CA ASP A 150 -5.35 -0.43 -16.88
C ASP A 150 -4.82 -0.46 -18.31
#